data_d93eda0a9d97fbfdcadc0401ef784cf4
#
_entry.id   d93eda0a9d97fbfdcadc0401ef784cf4
#
_cell.length_a   1.000
_cell.length_b   1.000
_cell.length_c   1.000
_cell.angle_alpha   90.00
_cell.angle_beta   90.00
_cell.angle_gamma   90.00
#
_symmetry.space_group_name_H-M   'P 1'
#
loop_
_entity.id
_entity.type
_entity.pdbx_description
1 polymer ?
#
loop_
_entity_poly.entity_id
_entity_poly.type
_entity_poly.pdbx_seq_one_letter_code
_entity_poly.pdbx_strand_id
1 'polypeptide(L)'
;MDLADQGLLYPRVVVTDLRQDYGPLIAQVFPQAQHHQCLFHAEQEISRYLRKTLGRDYAEQHPEAEHLRQAIVHLFQARTQRIARRRYQRLLDRREEYIQCEPPLEWIFEFLELHWPYLINSIENDLIPATNNAVEMVIRRFDQHYQTYCGFESIASAKVYLGVFEKIYRFTPFSRDARPEIRGKSPLQLAGYDLSRMPKTWLCRGQSLQWPLTPETEHVPNL
;
A
#
# COMPACT_ATOMS: atom_id res chain seq x y z
N MET A 1 14.16 -14.37 7.79
CA MET A 1 14.57 -14.31 6.37
C MET A 1 14.67 -12.84 6.06
N ASP A 2 15.86 -12.34 5.81
CA ASP A 2 16.11 -10.93 5.55
C ASP A 2 15.66 -10.61 4.12
N LEU A 3 14.97 -9.48 3.91
CA LEU A 3 14.59 -9.02 2.58
C LEU A 3 15.82 -8.75 1.71
N ALA A 4 16.94 -8.36 2.34
CA ALA A 4 18.23 -8.19 1.68
C ALA A 4 18.76 -9.52 1.10
N ASP A 5 18.59 -10.64 1.83
CA ASP A 5 18.97 -11.98 1.35
C ASP A 5 18.16 -12.41 0.11
N GLN A 6 17.01 -11.77 -0.13
CA GLN A 6 16.16 -11.99 -1.29
C GLN A 6 16.40 -11.00 -2.44
N GLY A 7 17.43 -10.18 -2.34
CA GLY A 7 17.79 -9.22 -3.37
C GLY A 7 17.05 -7.88 -3.33
N LEU A 8 16.22 -7.63 -2.31
CA LEU A 8 15.59 -6.32 -2.10
C LEU A 8 16.56 -5.42 -1.32
N LEU A 9 17.58 -4.92 -1.98
CA LEU A 9 18.62 -4.11 -1.34
C LEU A 9 18.26 -2.63 -1.25
N TYR A 10 17.58 -2.08 -2.24
CA TYR A 10 17.37 -0.63 -2.39
C TYR A 10 15.97 -0.30 -2.95
N PRO A 11 14.89 -0.46 -2.18
CA PRO A 11 13.58 0.00 -2.62
C PRO A 11 13.62 1.54 -2.75
N ARG A 12 13.09 2.07 -3.85
CA ARG A 12 12.94 3.53 -4.01
C ARG A 12 11.81 4.08 -3.15
N VAL A 13 10.78 3.29 -2.95
CA VAL A 13 9.58 3.65 -2.19
C VAL A 13 9.13 2.46 -1.36
N VAL A 14 8.68 2.73 -0.15
CA VAL A 14 7.97 1.78 0.71
C VAL A 14 6.58 2.34 0.99
N VAL A 15 5.54 1.62 0.60
CA VAL A 15 4.14 1.99 0.85
C VAL A 15 3.59 1.14 1.99
N THR A 16 3.05 1.80 3.03
CA THR A 16 2.52 1.12 4.22
C THR A 16 1.10 1.57 4.57
N ASP A 17 0.48 0.91 5.54
CA ASP A 17 -0.62 1.48 6.29
C ASP A 17 -0.13 2.62 7.24
N LEU A 18 -0.97 3.03 8.18
CA LEU A 18 -0.72 4.19 9.05
C LEU A 18 -0.01 3.85 10.37
N ARG A 19 0.54 2.64 10.53
CA ARG A 19 1.22 2.28 11.78
C ARG A 19 2.44 3.16 12.01
N GLN A 20 2.54 3.71 13.21
CA GLN A 20 3.58 4.68 13.56
C GLN A 20 4.98 4.07 13.65
N ASP A 21 5.08 2.76 13.93
CA ASP A 21 6.35 2.04 14.03
C ASP A 21 7.03 1.82 12.65
N TYR A 22 6.30 1.93 11.54
CA TYR A 22 6.89 1.78 10.21
C TYR A 22 7.85 2.90 9.82
N GLY A 23 7.57 4.14 10.18
CA GLY A 23 8.42 5.27 9.83
C GLY A 23 9.86 5.10 10.31
N PRO A 24 10.11 4.92 11.62
CA PRO A 24 11.44 4.68 12.16
C PRO A 24 12.10 3.41 11.60
N LEU A 25 11.33 2.33 11.43
CA LEU A 25 11.84 1.08 10.87
C LEU A 25 12.32 1.25 9.43
N ILE A 26 11.53 1.93 8.59
CA ILE A 26 11.92 2.20 7.19
C ILE A 26 13.16 3.08 7.13
N ALA A 27 13.22 4.13 7.94
CA ALA A 27 14.38 5.00 8.01
C ALA A 27 15.66 4.25 8.43
N GLN A 28 15.53 3.25 9.29
CA GLN A 28 16.64 2.41 9.75
C GLN A 28 17.08 1.39 8.68
N VAL A 29 16.10 0.68 8.07
CA VAL A 29 16.38 -0.45 7.16
C VAL A 29 16.62 0.01 5.73
N PHE A 30 15.89 1.03 5.29
CA PHE A 30 15.93 1.57 3.93
C PHE A 30 16.08 3.11 3.94
N PRO A 31 17.20 3.65 4.42
CA PRO A 31 17.37 5.10 4.63
C PRO A 31 17.25 5.94 3.36
N GLN A 32 17.38 5.32 2.18
CA GLN A 32 17.23 5.98 0.88
C GLN A 32 15.80 5.90 0.33
N ALA A 33 14.93 5.08 0.94
CA ALA A 33 13.58 4.87 0.44
C ALA A 33 12.66 6.02 0.86
N GLN A 34 11.84 6.48 -0.08
CA GLN A 34 10.74 7.38 0.24
C GLN A 34 9.61 6.59 0.91
N HIS A 35 9.19 7.00 2.09
CA HIS A 35 8.06 6.39 2.77
C HIS A 35 6.77 7.06 2.31
N HIS A 36 5.79 6.26 1.87
CA HIS A 36 4.44 6.72 1.55
C HIS A 36 3.42 5.94 2.39
N GLN A 37 2.44 6.65 2.94
CA GLN A 37 1.33 6.05 3.67
C GLN A 37 0.08 5.98 2.78
N CYS A 38 -0.62 4.86 2.86
CA CYS A 38 -1.80 4.54 2.06
C CYS A 38 -2.92 5.57 2.25
N LEU A 39 -3.32 6.27 1.20
CA LEU A 39 -4.40 7.25 1.25
C LEU A 39 -5.75 6.62 1.61
N PHE A 40 -6.01 5.41 1.14
CA PHE A 40 -7.25 4.69 1.46
C PHE A 40 -7.39 4.42 2.96
N HIS A 41 -6.30 3.99 3.61
CA HIS A 41 -6.29 3.81 5.06
C HIS A 41 -6.48 5.12 5.82
N ALA A 42 -5.90 6.23 5.32
CA ALA A 42 -6.11 7.53 5.92
C ALA A 42 -7.58 7.97 5.86
N GLU A 43 -8.23 7.82 4.70
CA GLU A 43 -9.67 8.11 4.55
C GLU A 43 -10.53 7.20 5.42
N GLN A 44 -10.19 5.91 5.51
CA GLN A 44 -10.91 4.97 6.37
C GLN A 44 -10.78 5.32 7.86
N GLU A 45 -9.58 5.70 8.31
CA GLU A 45 -9.34 6.02 9.72
C GLU A 45 -10.12 7.28 10.13
N ILE A 46 -10.08 8.34 9.31
CA ILE A 46 -10.88 9.54 9.51
C ILE A 46 -12.38 9.20 9.57
N SER A 47 -12.87 8.42 8.59
CA SER A 47 -14.28 8.01 8.53
C SER A 47 -14.68 7.12 9.71
N ARG A 48 -13.79 6.28 10.21
CA ARG A 48 -14.00 5.43 11.38
C ARG A 48 -14.07 6.28 12.64
N TYR A 49 -13.15 7.23 12.79
CA TYR A 49 -13.13 8.16 13.91
C TYR A 49 -14.44 8.97 13.99
N LEU A 50 -14.87 9.58 12.88
CA LEU A 50 -16.10 10.36 12.84
C LEU A 50 -17.33 9.52 13.22
N ARG A 51 -17.46 8.31 12.66
CA ARG A 51 -18.57 7.39 13.02
C ARG A 51 -18.55 6.96 14.48
N LYS A 52 -17.36 6.75 15.04
CA LYS A 52 -17.23 6.36 16.45
C LYS A 52 -17.57 7.50 17.39
N THR A 53 -17.19 8.73 17.06
CA THR A 53 -17.28 9.89 17.93
C THR A 53 -18.60 10.65 17.79
N LEU A 54 -19.09 10.81 16.55
CA LEU A 54 -20.30 11.59 16.24
C LEU A 54 -21.50 10.71 15.87
N GLY A 55 -21.31 9.38 15.77
CA GLY A 55 -22.39 8.46 15.40
C GLY A 55 -22.37 8.03 13.94
N ARG A 56 -23.18 7.00 13.61
CA ARG A 56 -23.21 6.44 12.24
C ARG A 56 -23.74 7.43 11.22
N ASP A 57 -24.69 8.24 11.62
CA ASP A 57 -25.41 9.19 10.78
C ASP A 57 -24.80 10.60 10.86
N TYR A 58 -23.51 10.69 11.24
CA TYR A 58 -22.82 11.96 11.43
C TYR A 58 -22.88 12.88 10.20
N ALA A 59 -22.90 12.32 9.00
CA ALA A 59 -22.95 13.10 7.78
C ALA A 59 -24.21 13.97 7.64
N GLU A 60 -25.33 13.52 8.24
CA GLU A 60 -26.60 14.25 8.25
C GLU A 60 -26.71 15.19 9.46
N GLN A 61 -26.21 14.76 10.62
CA GLN A 61 -26.36 15.45 11.90
C GLN A 61 -25.26 16.49 12.16
N HIS A 62 -24.08 16.30 11.57
CA HIS A 62 -22.88 17.12 11.76
C HIS A 62 -22.30 17.56 10.41
N PRO A 63 -22.93 18.55 9.73
CA PRO A 63 -22.55 18.95 8.37
C PRO A 63 -21.12 19.47 8.26
N GLU A 64 -20.58 20.09 9.31
CA GLU A 64 -19.18 20.55 9.31
C GLU A 64 -18.18 19.39 9.34
N ALA A 65 -18.51 18.29 10.03
CA ALA A 65 -17.69 17.08 10.04
C ALA A 65 -17.66 16.41 8.65
N GLU A 66 -18.81 16.31 8.00
CA GLU A 66 -18.89 15.79 6.63
C GLU A 66 -18.18 16.71 5.63
N HIS A 67 -18.34 18.03 5.76
CA HIS A 67 -17.65 18.99 4.94
C HIS A 67 -16.13 18.89 5.07
N LEU A 68 -15.61 18.77 6.30
CA LEU A 68 -14.18 18.53 6.55
C LEU A 68 -13.70 17.22 5.90
N ARG A 69 -14.45 16.12 6.08
CA ARG A 69 -14.13 14.83 5.46
C ARG A 69 -14.06 14.92 3.93
N GLN A 70 -15.05 15.54 3.30
CA GLN A 70 -15.07 15.75 1.84
C GLN A 70 -13.91 16.62 1.37
N ALA A 71 -13.57 17.67 2.11
CA ALA A 71 -12.45 18.54 1.81
C ALA A 71 -11.10 17.76 1.86
N ILE A 72 -10.96 16.79 2.79
CA ILE A 72 -9.79 15.92 2.87
C ILE A 72 -9.74 14.93 1.70
N VAL A 73 -10.86 14.30 1.34
CA VAL A 73 -10.91 13.45 0.15
C VAL A 73 -10.51 14.25 -1.10
N HIS A 74 -11.02 15.45 -1.24
CA HIS A 74 -10.67 16.33 -2.34
C HIS A 74 -9.19 16.79 -2.29
N LEU A 75 -8.61 16.93 -1.10
CA LEU A 75 -7.18 17.17 -0.90
C LEU A 75 -6.34 16.03 -1.49
N PHE A 76 -6.68 14.78 -1.18
CA PHE A 76 -5.96 13.60 -1.67
C PHE A 76 -6.12 13.36 -3.17
N GLN A 77 -7.18 13.88 -3.77
CA GLN A 77 -7.42 13.87 -5.23
C GLN A 77 -6.72 15.01 -5.98
N ALA A 78 -5.83 15.74 -5.34
CA ALA A 78 -5.09 16.80 -6.01
C ALA A 78 -4.18 16.25 -7.11
N ARG A 79 -4.15 16.92 -8.26
CA ARG A 79 -3.32 16.51 -9.40
C ARG A 79 -1.84 16.85 -9.23
N THR A 80 -1.52 17.85 -8.41
CA THR A 80 -0.14 18.28 -8.14
C THR A 80 0.07 18.50 -6.65
N GLN A 81 1.31 18.32 -6.19
CA GLN A 81 1.67 18.59 -4.80
C GLN A 81 1.43 20.06 -4.42
N ARG A 82 1.62 20.98 -5.37
CA ARG A 82 1.32 22.42 -5.15
C ARG A 82 -0.17 22.64 -4.84
N ILE A 83 -1.07 21.98 -5.58
CA ILE A 83 -2.52 22.05 -5.31
C ILE A 83 -2.85 21.42 -3.97
N ALA A 84 -2.27 20.24 -3.67
CA ALA A 84 -2.46 19.56 -2.40
C ALA A 84 -2.04 20.45 -1.22
N ARG A 85 -0.83 21.02 -1.26
CA ARG A 85 -0.33 21.93 -0.22
C ARG A 85 -1.22 23.16 -0.04
N ARG A 86 -1.74 23.76 -1.14
CA ARG A 86 -2.68 24.89 -1.05
C ARG A 86 -4.01 24.49 -0.41
N ARG A 87 -4.54 23.31 -0.74
CA ARG A 87 -5.77 22.78 -0.14
C ARG A 87 -5.58 22.49 1.34
N TYR A 88 -4.45 21.88 1.69
CA TYR A 88 -4.07 21.62 3.07
C TYR A 88 -3.97 22.92 3.88
N GLN A 89 -3.28 23.93 3.38
CA GLN A 89 -3.19 25.23 4.06
C GLN A 89 -4.56 25.85 4.30
N ARG A 90 -5.46 25.80 3.32
CA ARG A 90 -6.84 26.30 3.50
C ARG A 90 -7.62 25.55 4.58
N LEU A 91 -7.36 24.27 4.77
CA LEU A 91 -7.95 23.52 5.87
C LEU A 91 -7.39 23.99 7.21
N LEU A 92 -6.07 24.19 7.31
CA LEU A 92 -5.42 24.70 8.52
C LEU A 92 -5.90 26.12 8.87
N ASP A 93 -6.07 26.98 7.86
CA ASP A 93 -6.57 28.36 8.06
C ASP A 93 -8.00 28.38 8.66
N ARG A 94 -8.77 27.31 8.46
CA ARG A 94 -10.13 27.16 8.99
C ARG A 94 -10.22 26.20 10.20
N ARG A 95 -9.09 25.77 10.74
CA ARG A 95 -9.03 24.81 11.86
C ARG A 95 -9.90 25.25 13.05
N GLU A 96 -9.72 26.49 13.49
CA GLU A 96 -10.45 27.03 14.64
C GLU A 96 -11.97 27.07 14.41
N GLU A 97 -12.43 27.39 13.19
CA GLU A 97 -13.85 27.37 12.85
C GLU A 97 -14.43 25.95 13.02
N TYR A 98 -13.75 24.94 12.49
CA TYR A 98 -14.19 23.55 12.61
C TYR A 98 -14.21 23.09 14.07
N ILE A 99 -13.18 23.39 14.86
CA ILE A 99 -13.07 22.98 16.26
C ILE A 99 -14.12 23.69 17.12
N GLN A 100 -14.44 24.95 16.87
CA GLN A 100 -15.50 25.66 17.58
C GLN A 100 -16.88 25.06 17.30
N CYS A 101 -17.15 24.64 16.06
CA CYS A 101 -18.41 23.97 15.72
C CYS A 101 -18.50 22.57 16.32
N GLU A 102 -17.41 21.80 16.21
CA GLU A 102 -17.34 20.39 16.60
C GLU A 102 -15.96 20.08 17.21
N PRO A 103 -15.79 20.23 18.54
CA PRO A 103 -14.52 20.03 19.20
C PRO A 103 -13.80 18.71 18.87
N PRO A 104 -14.49 17.57 18.66
CA PRO A 104 -13.83 16.33 18.26
C PRO A 104 -13.07 16.39 16.94
N LEU A 105 -13.32 17.38 16.07
CA LEU A 105 -12.61 17.52 14.80
C LEU A 105 -11.14 17.90 14.98
N GLU A 106 -10.72 18.35 16.17
CA GLU A 106 -9.33 18.63 16.48
C GLU A 106 -8.41 17.44 16.19
N TRP A 107 -8.85 16.24 16.56
CA TRP A 107 -8.10 15.00 16.29
C TRP A 107 -7.79 14.80 14.80
N ILE A 108 -8.69 15.22 13.92
CA ILE A 108 -8.47 15.08 12.46
C ILE A 108 -7.33 15.99 12.00
N PHE A 109 -7.22 17.18 12.55
CA PHE A 109 -6.13 18.10 12.23
C PHE A 109 -4.79 17.57 12.77
N GLU A 110 -4.75 17.06 14.01
CA GLU A 110 -3.58 16.40 14.58
C GLU A 110 -3.16 15.19 13.75
N PHE A 111 -4.13 14.36 13.34
CA PHE A 111 -3.90 13.24 12.46
C PHE A 111 -3.28 13.67 11.12
N LEU A 112 -3.84 14.70 10.49
CA LEU A 112 -3.30 15.22 9.23
C LEU A 112 -1.90 15.80 9.41
N GLU A 113 -1.63 16.55 10.45
CA GLU A 113 -0.30 17.10 10.72
C GLU A 113 0.76 16.00 10.86
N LEU A 114 0.43 14.94 11.59
CA LEU A 114 1.32 13.79 11.81
C LEU A 114 1.61 13.02 10.52
N HIS A 115 0.59 12.78 9.71
CA HIS A 115 0.68 11.88 8.56
C HIS A 115 0.95 12.61 7.22
N TRP A 116 0.73 13.92 7.16
CA TRP A 116 0.86 14.72 5.94
C TRP A 116 2.17 14.52 5.17
N PRO A 117 3.37 14.49 5.80
CA PRO A 117 4.63 14.31 5.08
C PRO A 117 4.71 12.99 4.30
N TYR A 118 3.94 11.99 4.71
CA TYR A 118 3.92 10.66 4.12
C TYR A 118 2.76 10.45 3.13
N LEU A 119 1.65 11.21 3.27
CA LEU A 119 0.46 11.07 2.43
C LEU A 119 0.58 11.78 1.08
N ILE A 120 1.43 12.79 0.96
CA ILE A 120 1.55 13.62 -0.25
C ILE A 120 2.45 12.99 -1.33
N ASN A 121 3.20 11.94 -1.02
CA ASN A 121 4.27 11.43 -1.85
C ASN A 121 3.79 10.77 -3.17
N SER A 122 2.56 10.23 -3.19
CA SER A 122 1.97 9.67 -4.42
C SER A 122 1.35 10.72 -5.34
N ILE A 123 1.15 11.95 -4.83
CA ILE A 123 0.56 13.03 -5.62
C ILE A 123 1.61 13.52 -6.62
N GLU A 124 1.26 13.55 -7.92
CA GLU A 124 2.15 13.95 -9.01
C GLU A 124 3.32 12.96 -9.26
N ASN A 125 3.24 11.73 -8.74
CA ASN A 125 4.26 10.72 -8.96
C ASN A 125 3.61 9.35 -9.24
N ASP A 126 3.43 9.03 -10.52
CA ASP A 126 2.78 7.79 -10.98
C ASP A 126 3.56 6.51 -10.61
N LEU A 127 4.82 6.65 -10.20
CA LEU A 127 5.65 5.52 -9.74
C LEU A 127 5.33 5.12 -8.30
N ILE A 128 4.65 5.98 -7.54
CA ILE A 128 4.25 5.72 -6.15
C ILE A 128 2.76 5.37 -6.13
N PRO A 129 2.40 4.11 -5.85
CA PRO A 129 1.00 3.76 -5.68
C PRO A 129 0.37 4.55 -4.53
N ALA A 130 -0.77 5.18 -4.76
CA ALA A 130 -1.50 5.91 -3.72
C ALA A 130 -2.01 5.00 -2.59
N THR A 131 -2.09 3.69 -2.85
CA THR A 131 -2.60 2.69 -1.90
C THR A 131 -1.73 1.43 -1.91
N ASN A 132 -1.77 0.67 -0.82
CA ASN A 132 -1.13 -0.64 -0.69
C ASN A 132 -2.02 -1.81 -1.15
N ASN A 133 -3.08 -1.54 -1.89
CA ASN A 133 -4.07 -2.54 -2.36
C ASN A 133 -3.43 -3.77 -3.03
N ALA A 134 -2.31 -3.60 -3.73
CA ALA A 134 -1.63 -4.72 -4.38
C ALA A 134 -1.18 -5.78 -3.35
N VAL A 135 -0.59 -5.35 -2.24
CA VAL A 135 -0.15 -6.24 -1.15
C VAL A 135 -1.37 -6.81 -0.42
N GLU A 136 -2.40 -6.01 -0.17
CA GLU A 136 -3.63 -6.48 0.48
C GLU A 136 -4.34 -7.56 -0.34
N MET A 137 -4.34 -7.45 -1.67
CA MET A 137 -4.88 -8.50 -2.53
C MET A 137 -4.09 -9.82 -2.41
N VAL A 138 -2.77 -9.74 -2.25
CA VAL A 138 -1.93 -10.93 -2.02
C VAL A 138 -2.26 -11.55 -0.68
N ILE A 139 -2.31 -10.74 0.38
CA ILE A 139 -2.67 -11.18 1.74
C ILE A 139 -4.06 -11.81 1.74
N ARG A 140 -5.06 -11.17 1.12
CA ARG A 140 -6.42 -11.70 1.02
C ARG A 140 -6.47 -13.06 0.33
N ARG A 141 -5.72 -13.26 -0.75
CA ARG A 141 -5.62 -14.57 -1.42
C ARG A 141 -4.99 -15.61 -0.51
N PHE A 142 -3.93 -15.24 0.21
CA PHE A 142 -3.31 -16.11 1.19
C PHE A 142 -4.30 -16.49 2.29
N ASP A 143 -5.01 -15.53 2.87
CA ASP A 143 -5.98 -15.76 3.94
C ASP A 143 -7.13 -16.69 3.53
N GLN A 144 -7.63 -16.55 2.29
CA GLN A 144 -8.66 -17.46 1.76
C GLN A 144 -8.19 -18.93 1.78
N HIS A 145 -6.93 -19.19 1.46
CA HIS A 145 -6.35 -20.54 1.54
C HIS A 145 -6.06 -20.93 2.99
N TYR A 146 -5.50 -20.01 3.78
CA TYR A 146 -5.13 -20.26 5.16
C TYR A 146 -6.33 -20.63 6.04
N GLN A 147 -7.46 -19.98 5.87
CA GLN A 147 -8.71 -20.31 6.60
C GLN A 147 -9.16 -21.74 6.37
N THR A 148 -8.88 -22.31 5.19
CA THR A 148 -9.23 -23.69 4.86
C THR A 148 -8.42 -24.72 5.66
N TYR A 149 -7.23 -24.35 6.13
CA TYR A 149 -6.31 -25.25 6.85
C TYR A 149 -6.39 -25.14 8.38
N CYS A 150 -7.22 -24.26 8.93
CA CYS A 150 -7.36 -24.05 10.38
C CYS A 150 -6.05 -23.72 11.12
N GLY A 151 -5.03 -23.24 10.43
CA GLY A 151 -3.72 -22.89 10.98
C GLY A 151 -2.59 -23.82 10.53
N PHE A 152 -1.39 -23.53 11.01
CA PHE A 152 -0.20 -24.33 10.74
C PHE A 152 0.22 -25.09 12.01
N GLU A 153 0.50 -26.38 11.87
CA GLU A 153 0.96 -27.23 12.98
C GLU A 153 2.38 -26.86 13.46
N SER A 154 3.19 -26.26 12.58
CA SER A 154 4.57 -25.90 12.90
C SER A 154 5.09 -24.76 12.02
N ILE A 155 6.16 -24.11 12.46
CA ILE A 155 6.89 -23.12 11.66
C ILE A 155 7.42 -23.73 10.35
N ALA A 156 7.82 -25.01 10.39
CA ALA A 156 8.31 -25.70 9.20
C ALA A 156 7.21 -25.86 8.16
N SER A 157 6.01 -26.31 8.56
CA SER A 157 4.85 -26.41 7.65
C SER A 157 4.43 -25.06 7.12
N ALA A 158 4.45 -24.01 7.95
CA ALA A 158 4.17 -22.63 7.51
C ALA A 158 5.14 -22.16 6.43
N LYS A 159 6.45 -22.38 6.62
CA LYS A 159 7.49 -22.01 5.63
C LYS A 159 7.30 -22.72 4.30
N VAL A 160 7.01 -24.02 4.32
CA VAL A 160 6.77 -24.81 3.10
C VAL A 160 5.54 -24.27 2.37
N TYR A 161 4.44 -24.06 3.09
CA TYR A 161 3.20 -23.54 2.52
C TYR A 161 3.39 -22.15 1.91
N LEU A 162 4.01 -21.23 2.64
CA LEU A 162 4.29 -19.87 2.14
C LEU A 162 5.17 -19.92 0.89
N GLY A 163 6.19 -20.78 0.86
CA GLY A 163 7.04 -20.95 -0.32
C GLY A 163 6.29 -21.48 -1.54
N VAL A 164 5.34 -22.40 -1.34
CA VAL A 164 4.47 -22.90 -2.42
C VAL A 164 3.49 -21.83 -2.86
N PHE A 165 2.83 -21.14 -1.93
CA PHE A 165 1.92 -20.03 -2.22
C PHE A 165 2.61 -18.94 -3.03
N GLU A 166 3.80 -18.51 -2.61
CA GLU A 166 4.60 -17.49 -3.29
C GLU A 166 4.87 -17.88 -4.75
N LYS A 167 5.32 -19.14 -4.99
CA LYS A 167 5.57 -19.64 -6.35
C LYS A 167 4.30 -19.64 -7.19
N ILE A 168 3.21 -20.20 -6.68
CA ILE A 168 1.94 -20.23 -7.39
C ILE A 168 1.50 -18.80 -7.72
N TYR A 169 1.52 -17.89 -6.75
CA TYR A 169 1.11 -16.51 -6.96
C TYR A 169 1.95 -15.81 -8.04
N ARG A 170 3.27 -15.92 -7.98
CA ARG A 170 4.19 -15.27 -8.91
C ARG A 170 4.00 -15.71 -10.36
N PHE A 171 3.65 -16.98 -10.57
CA PHE A 171 3.55 -17.58 -11.91
C PHE A 171 2.12 -17.65 -12.45
N THR A 172 1.10 -17.51 -11.61
CA THR A 172 -0.29 -17.59 -12.06
C THR A 172 -0.70 -16.30 -12.78
N PRO A 173 -1.12 -16.39 -14.06
CA PRO A 173 -1.61 -15.23 -14.79
C PRO A 173 -2.88 -14.65 -14.15
N PHE A 174 -3.01 -13.34 -14.19
CA PHE A 174 -4.25 -12.67 -13.80
C PHE A 174 -5.41 -13.10 -14.69
N SER A 175 -6.60 -13.25 -14.08
CA SER A 175 -7.82 -13.72 -14.74
C SER A 175 -8.30 -12.75 -15.83
N ARG A 176 -9.30 -13.20 -16.60
CA ARG A 176 -9.95 -12.38 -17.63
C ARG A 176 -10.66 -11.16 -17.09
N ASP A 177 -11.03 -11.17 -15.80
CA ASP A 177 -11.71 -10.06 -15.11
C ASP A 177 -10.73 -9.02 -14.57
N ALA A 178 -9.42 -9.27 -14.67
CA ALA A 178 -8.41 -8.29 -14.31
C ALA A 178 -8.40 -7.11 -15.29
N ARG A 179 -7.78 -6.00 -14.83
CA ARG A 179 -7.58 -4.83 -15.70
C ARG A 179 -6.90 -5.22 -17.02
N PRO A 180 -7.26 -4.60 -18.16
CA PRO A 180 -6.71 -4.97 -19.47
C PRO A 180 -5.17 -5.03 -19.51
N GLU A 181 -4.49 -4.13 -18.81
CA GLU A 181 -3.03 -3.96 -18.82
C GLU A 181 -2.29 -5.15 -18.19
N ILE A 182 -2.92 -5.83 -17.22
CA ILE A 182 -2.34 -6.95 -16.46
C ILE A 182 -2.95 -8.31 -16.83
N ARG A 183 -4.06 -8.32 -17.55
CA ARG A 183 -4.81 -9.52 -17.91
C ARG A 183 -3.92 -10.53 -18.65
N GLY A 184 -3.96 -11.79 -18.21
CA GLY A 184 -3.19 -12.87 -18.80
C GLY A 184 -1.68 -12.83 -18.53
N LYS A 185 -1.18 -11.80 -17.83
CA LYS A 185 0.21 -11.71 -17.37
C LYS A 185 0.29 -12.16 -15.92
N SER A 186 1.36 -12.87 -15.57
CA SER A 186 1.65 -13.18 -14.17
C SER A 186 2.34 -12.01 -13.47
N PRO A 187 2.32 -11.96 -12.12
CA PRO A 187 3.09 -10.96 -11.35
C PRO A 187 4.56 -10.89 -11.75
N LEU A 188 5.18 -12.05 -12.03
CA LEU A 188 6.58 -12.11 -12.42
C LEU A 188 6.82 -11.51 -13.82
N GLN A 189 5.91 -11.73 -14.77
CA GLN A 189 5.97 -11.07 -16.09
C GLN A 189 5.76 -9.57 -16.01
N LEU A 190 4.89 -9.10 -15.10
CA LEU A 190 4.72 -7.67 -14.85
C LEU A 190 5.96 -7.03 -14.21
N ALA A 191 6.75 -7.82 -13.47
CA ALA A 191 8.04 -7.40 -12.95
C ALA A 191 9.19 -7.44 -13.99
N GLY A 192 8.88 -7.73 -15.28
CA GLY A 192 9.83 -7.70 -16.38
C GLY A 192 10.56 -9.03 -16.68
N TYR A 193 10.17 -10.12 -16.00
CA TYR A 193 10.82 -11.42 -16.24
C TYR A 193 10.22 -12.16 -17.45
N ASP A 194 11.09 -12.67 -18.33
CA ASP A 194 10.67 -13.50 -19.47
C ASP A 194 10.50 -14.97 -19.03
N LEU A 195 9.23 -15.40 -18.93
CA LEU A 195 8.91 -16.77 -18.54
C LEU A 195 9.10 -17.78 -19.68
N SER A 196 9.28 -17.34 -20.93
CA SER A 196 9.48 -18.26 -22.08
C SER A 196 10.78 -19.07 -21.95
N ARG A 197 11.76 -18.52 -21.25
CA ARG A 197 13.08 -19.15 -20.97
C ARG A 197 13.06 -20.12 -19.80
N MET A 198 11.94 -20.20 -19.06
CA MET A 198 11.87 -21.06 -17.87
C MET A 198 11.47 -22.49 -18.24
N PRO A 199 12.10 -23.53 -17.64
CA PRO A 199 11.71 -24.92 -17.85
C PRO A 199 10.26 -25.14 -17.43
N LYS A 200 9.44 -25.73 -18.30
CA LYS A 200 8.02 -26.04 -18.01
C LYS A 200 7.84 -26.92 -16.75
N THR A 201 8.88 -27.64 -16.35
CA THR A 201 8.91 -28.52 -15.17
C THR A 201 9.28 -27.81 -13.88
N TRP A 202 9.50 -26.50 -13.89
CA TRP A 202 10.02 -25.74 -12.77
C TRP A 202 9.08 -25.70 -11.54
N LEU A 203 7.77 -25.69 -11.78
CA LEU A 203 6.77 -25.80 -10.72
C LEU A 203 6.76 -27.18 -10.04
N CYS A 204 7.27 -28.22 -10.70
CA CYS A 204 7.19 -29.60 -10.23
C CYS A 204 8.43 -30.09 -9.45
N ARG A 205 9.54 -29.35 -9.45
CA ARG A 205 10.75 -29.74 -8.72
C ARG A 205 10.86 -28.99 -7.41
N GLY A 206 10.53 -29.69 -6.32
CA GLY A 206 10.66 -29.19 -4.92
C GLY A 206 12.09 -29.03 -4.41
N GLN A 207 13.07 -28.71 -5.28
CA GLN A 207 14.42 -28.38 -4.83
C GLN A 207 14.49 -26.90 -4.47
N SER A 208 15.16 -26.60 -3.37
CA SER A 208 15.53 -25.26 -2.94
C SER A 208 16.18 -24.52 -4.11
N LEU A 209 15.44 -23.62 -4.71
CA LEU A 209 15.96 -22.78 -5.77
C LEU A 209 16.92 -21.77 -5.14
N GLN A 210 18.21 -22.02 -5.29
CA GLN A 210 19.17 -20.94 -5.32
C GLN A 210 18.83 -20.11 -6.56
N TRP A 211 18.42 -18.90 -6.34
CA TRP A 211 17.98 -17.95 -7.35
C TRP A 211 19.19 -17.28 -8.00
N PRO A 212 19.53 -17.57 -9.25
CA PRO A 212 20.57 -16.87 -9.98
C PRO A 212 19.95 -15.99 -11.06
N LEU A 213 19.12 -15.04 -10.68
CA LEU A 213 18.69 -14.03 -11.64
C LEU A 213 19.05 -12.67 -11.04
N THR A 214 20.31 -12.31 -11.14
CA THR A 214 20.69 -10.91 -11.25
C THR A 214 19.95 -10.37 -12.48
N PRO A 215 19.18 -9.27 -12.38
CA PRO A 215 18.69 -8.60 -13.57
C PRO A 215 19.92 -8.22 -14.40
N GLU A 216 20.00 -8.70 -15.63
CA GLU A 216 20.92 -8.16 -16.62
C GLU A 216 20.60 -6.67 -16.71
N THR A 217 21.56 -5.85 -16.28
CA THR A 217 21.57 -4.42 -16.47
C THR A 217 21.81 -4.14 -17.96
N GLU A 218 20.78 -4.25 -18.78
CA GLU A 218 20.81 -3.72 -20.13
C GLU A 218 19.58 -2.86 -20.38
N HIS A 219 19.87 -1.57 -20.51
CA HIS A 219 19.07 -0.51 -21.12
C HIS A 219 17.70 -0.22 -20.53
N VAL A 220 17.71 0.63 -19.53
CA VAL A 220 16.59 1.59 -19.36
C VAL A 220 16.88 2.76 -20.31
N PRO A 221 16.06 2.98 -21.36
CA PRO A 221 16.14 4.24 -22.09
C PRO A 221 15.76 5.36 -21.13
N ASN A 222 16.58 6.39 -21.09
CA ASN A 222 16.28 7.65 -20.44
C ASN A 222 14.93 8.18 -20.93
N LEU A 223 13.97 8.33 -20.02
CA LEU A 223 12.82 9.23 -20.11
C LEU A 223 12.84 10.16 -18.92
#